data_db48991c70293364ddc690e81662e227
#
_entry.id   db48991c70293364ddc690e81662e227
#
_cell.length_a   1.000
_cell.length_b   1.000
_cell.length_c   1.000
_cell.angle_alpha   90.00
_cell.angle_beta   90.00
_cell.angle_gamma   90.00
#
_symmetry.space_group_name_H-M   'P 1'
#
loop_
_entity.id
_entity.type
_entity.pdbx_description
1 polymer ?
#
loop_
_entity_poly.entity_id
_entity_poly.type
_entity_poly.pdbx_seq_one_letter_code
_entity_poly.pdbx_strand_id
1 'polypeptide(L)'
;MTVVLDHLAIGTPTLTDGWELFGGVLGGAWVYGGDSPGFWWGQLEFAAGPKIELMTPAGGPDAAFLERFLATRGASPHHFNFIVTDIEATLARIRALGIEPVQVNLANPYWKEAFLHPRSAHGIVIQVAQQAGSPRVAAPGELPEPGPSALFDLIEHRVGDLSGATRLFREVLDGRLESGDDDAAELAWPGGKLIRLVREDGLPLGGSLHHVRFTRADGAFSTHDKERAGLLAKRLGLTVELAGP
;
A
#
# COMPACT_ATOMS: atom_id res chain seq x y z
N MET A 1 -5.96 21.17 -4.36
CA MET A 1 -4.90 20.17 -4.14
C MET A 1 -5.51 18.81 -4.41
N THR A 2 -4.81 17.94 -5.10
CA THR A 2 -5.31 16.59 -5.38
C THR A 2 -4.41 15.58 -4.65
N VAL A 3 -5.03 14.62 -3.96
CA VAL A 3 -4.35 13.49 -3.31
C VAL A 3 -4.87 12.20 -3.94
N VAL A 4 -3.97 11.29 -4.28
CA VAL A 4 -4.31 10.00 -4.87
C VAL A 4 -3.64 8.89 -4.07
N LEU A 5 -4.40 7.90 -3.63
CA LEU A 5 -3.84 6.64 -3.11
C LEU A 5 -3.09 5.95 -4.26
N ASP A 6 -1.77 5.91 -4.19
CA ASP A 6 -0.96 5.38 -5.29
C ASP A 6 -0.71 3.88 -5.17
N HIS A 7 -0.17 3.44 -4.03
CA HIS A 7 0.13 2.03 -3.81
C HIS A 7 0.06 1.60 -2.35
N LEU A 8 -0.07 0.31 -2.16
CA LEU A 8 0.23 -0.41 -0.93
C LEU A 8 1.59 -1.09 -1.09
N ALA A 9 2.54 -0.76 -0.21
CA ALA A 9 3.84 -1.41 -0.18
C ALA A 9 3.87 -2.59 0.78
N ILE A 10 4.56 -3.65 0.39
CA ILE A 10 4.75 -4.88 1.15
C ILE A 10 6.25 -5.14 1.29
N GLY A 11 6.73 -5.19 2.53
CA GLY A 11 8.08 -5.64 2.84
C GLY A 11 8.15 -7.17 2.83
N THR A 12 9.11 -7.74 2.09
CA THR A 12 9.29 -9.18 1.96
C THR A 12 10.77 -9.55 1.91
N PRO A 13 11.20 -10.70 2.47
CA PRO A 13 12.59 -11.13 2.38
C PRO A 13 13.02 -11.51 0.95
N THR A 14 12.08 -11.91 0.10
CA THR A 14 12.30 -12.23 -1.31
C THR A 14 11.12 -11.74 -2.14
N LEU A 15 11.35 -11.45 -3.41
CA LEU A 15 10.31 -10.96 -4.32
C LEU A 15 9.45 -12.07 -4.92
N THR A 16 9.92 -13.33 -4.85
CA THR A 16 9.33 -14.46 -5.58
C THR A 16 7.85 -14.68 -5.23
N ASP A 17 7.51 -14.78 -3.93
CA ASP A 17 6.11 -15.01 -3.51
C ASP A 17 5.21 -13.82 -3.92
N GLY A 18 5.74 -12.60 -3.88
CA GLY A 18 5.03 -11.41 -4.32
C GLY A 18 4.82 -11.36 -5.83
N TRP A 19 5.85 -11.71 -6.63
CA TRP A 19 5.72 -11.81 -8.08
C TRP A 19 4.70 -12.87 -8.48
N GLU A 20 4.75 -14.04 -7.85
CA GLU A 20 3.81 -15.13 -8.14
C GLU A 20 2.38 -14.77 -7.77
N LEU A 21 2.16 -14.11 -6.64
CA LEU A 21 0.81 -13.69 -6.23
C LEU A 21 0.30 -12.57 -7.12
N PHE A 22 0.99 -11.42 -7.08
CA PHE A 22 0.47 -10.19 -7.66
C PHE A 22 0.65 -10.12 -9.18
N GLY A 23 1.74 -10.66 -9.73
CA GLY A 23 1.96 -10.76 -11.17
C GLY A 23 1.26 -11.98 -11.77
N GLY A 24 1.60 -13.18 -11.29
CA GLY A 24 1.12 -14.44 -11.86
C GLY A 24 -0.37 -14.68 -11.64
N VAL A 25 -0.82 -14.79 -10.39
CA VAL A 25 -2.22 -15.15 -10.07
C VAL A 25 -3.18 -13.99 -10.32
N LEU A 26 -2.81 -12.77 -9.92
CA LEU A 26 -3.68 -11.59 -9.98
C LEU A 26 -3.50 -10.75 -11.24
N GLY A 27 -2.53 -11.09 -12.09
CA GLY A 27 -2.33 -10.46 -13.40
C GLY A 27 -1.89 -9.00 -13.34
N GLY A 28 -1.20 -8.60 -12.28
CA GLY A 28 -0.60 -7.28 -12.16
C GLY A 28 0.51 -7.08 -13.18
N ALA A 29 0.45 -5.97 -13.91
CA ALA A 29 1.46 -5.60 -14.91
C ALA A 29 2.56 -4.73 -14.29
N TRP A 30 3.81 -4.96 -14.71
CA TRP A 30 4.94 -4.16 -14.29
C TRP A 30 4.81 -2.70 -14.70
N VAL A 31 5.03 -1.80 -13.76
CA VAL A 31 5.05 -0.35 -14.00
C VAL A 31 6.49 0.16 -14.01
N TYR A 32 7.16 0.06 -12.89
CA TYR A 32 8.55 0.40 -12.76
C TYR A 32 9.10 -0.02 -11.38
N GLY A 33 10.41 0.06 -11.21
CA GLY A 33 11.09 -0.25 -9.97
C GLY A 33 12.58 0.01 -10.11
N GLY A 34 13.33 -0.31 -9.08
CA GLY A 34 14.78 -0.12 -9.12
C GLY A 34 15.43 -0.28 -7.76
N ASP A 35 16.71 0.05 -7.74
CA ASP A 35 17.51 0.09 -6.54
C ASP A 35 17.33 1.42 -5.82
N SER A 36 17.18 1.33 -4.52
CA SER A 36 17.29 2.44 -3.58
C SER A 36 18.38 2.13 -2.56
N PRO A 37 18.92 3.12 -1.85
CA PRO A 37 19.85 2.82 -0.79
C PRO A 37 19.25 1.82 0.21
N GLY A 38 19.82 0.62 0.27
CA GLY A 38 19.46 -0.45 1.20
C GLY A 38 18.30 -1.37 0.80
N PHE A 39 17.56 -1.11 -0.26
CA PHE A 39 16.48 -1.99 -0.69
C PHE A 39 16.24 -1.93 -2.20
N TRP A 40 15.70 -3.02 -2.72
CA TRP A 40 15.14 -3.06 -4.05
C TRP A 40 13.60 -2.96 -3.96
N TRP A 41 12.98 -2.32 -4.94
CA TRP A 41 11.52 -2.15 -4.99
C TRP A 41 10.99 -2.27 -6.41
N GLY A 42 9.71 -2.67 -6.53
CA GLY A 42 9.04 -2.75 -7.82
C GLY A 42 7.53 -2.71 -7.69
N GLN A 43 6.88 -2.09 -8.66
CA GLN A 43 5.45 -1.83 -8.65
C GLN A 43 4.72 -2.58 -9.74
N LEU A 44 3.57 -3.14 -9.38
CA LEU A 44 2.61 -3.77 -10.27
C LEU A 44 1.29 -2.99 -10.24
N GLU A 45 0.73 -2.72 -11.42
CA GLU A 45 -0.60 -2.13 -11.58
C GLU A 45 -1.61 -3.20 -12.01
N PHE A 46 -2.87 -2.96 -11.68
CA PHE A 46 -4.01 -3.82 -12.00
C PHE A 46 -4.98 -3.10 -12.92
N ALA A 47 -6.03 -3.79 -13.39
CA ALA A 47 -7.04 -3.18 -14.25
C ALA A 47 -7.73 -1.96 -13.60
N ALA A 48 -7.84 -1.92 -12.28
CA ALA A 48 -8.22 -0.76 -11.48
C ALA A 48 -7.70 -0.91 -10.04
N GLY A 49 -7.77 0.17 -9.28
CA GLY A 49 -7.34 0.22 -7.88
C GLY A 49 -5.93 0.80 -7.69
N PRO A 50 -5.39 0.74 -6.47
CA PRO A 50 -4.01 1.12 -6.21
C PRO A 50 -3.04 0.08 -6.76
N LYS A 51 -1.78 0.48 -6.93
CA LYS A 51 -0.69 -0.47 -7.24
C LYS A 51 -0.30 -1.27 -5.98
N ILE A 52 0.40 -2.37 -6.20
CA ILE A 52 1.20 -3.04 -5.17
C ILE A 52 2.67 -2.70 -5.42
N GLU A 53 3.37 -2.33 -4.36
CA GLU A 53 4.83 -2.22 -4.34
C GLU A 53 5.42 -3.35 -3.51
N LEU A 54 6.40 -4.06 -4.04
CA LEU A 54 7.18 -5.04 -3.30
C LEU A 54 8.54 -4.44 -2.96
N MET A 55 8.97 -4.62 -1.71
CA MET A 55 10.26 -4.12 -1.21
C MET A 55 11.05 -5.27 -0.59
N THR A 56 12.33 -5.41 -0.95
CA THR A 56 13.22 -6.40 -0.35
C THR A 56 14.56 -5.77 0.03
N PRO A 57 15.19 -6.16 1.17
CA PRO A 57 16.49 -5.65 1.56
C PRO A 57 17.56 -5.96 0.49
N ALA A 58 18.39 -4.96 0.17
CA ALA A 58 19.54 -5.11 -0.72
C ALA A 58 20.87 -5.24 0.03
N GLY A 59 20.82 -5.31 1.36
CA GLY A 59 22.00 -5.39 2.24
C GLY A 59 22.67 -4.03 2.51
N GLY A 60 23.66 -4.04 3.38
CA GLY A 60 24.38 -2.84 3.78
C GLY A 60 23.67 -2.03 4.88
N PRO A 61 24.27 -0.93 5.37
CA PRO A 61 23.76 -0.17 6.51
C PRO A 61 22.40 0.47 6.26
N ASP A 62 22.11 0.84 5.02
CA ASP A 62 20.83 1.47 4.65
C ASP A 62 19.66 0.47 4.60
N ALA A 63 19.93 -0.85 4.53
CA ALA A 63 18.91 -1.90 4.62
C ALA A 63 18.32 -2.06 6.02
N ALA A 64 18.97 -1.54 7.06
CA ALA A 64 18.66 -1.82 8.46
C ALA A 64 17.21 -1.49 8.87
N PHE A 65 16.54 -0.53 8.22
CA PHE A 65 15.15 -0.23 8.52
C PHE A 65 14.21 -1.36 8.08
N LEU A 66 14.41 -1.87 6.86
CA LEU A 66 13.58 -2.93 6.28
C LEU A 66 13.91 -4.29 6.92
N GLU A 67 15.19 -4.54 7.21
CA GLU A 67 15.63 -5.73 7.95
C GLU A 67 15.00 -5.80 9.35
N ARG A 68 14.99 -4.67 10.10
CA ARG A 68 14.31 -4.60 11.42
C ARG A 68 12.80 -4.80 11.30
N PHE A 69 12.18 -4.23 10.26
CA PHE A 69 10.76 -4.43 10.00
C PHE A 69 10.46 -5.91 9.78
N LEU A 70 11.20 -6.58 8.91
CA LEU A 70 11.04 -8.00 8.61
C LEU A 70 11.35 -8.91 9.82
N ALA A 71 12.38 -8.58 10.61
CA ALA A 71 12.71 -9.32 11.83
C ALA A 71 11.60 -9.23 12.89
N THR A 72 10.87 -8.11 12.93
CA THR A 72 9.84 -7.85 13.95
C THR A 72 8.45 -8.33 13.51
N ARG A 73 8.11 -8.16 12.24
CA ARG A 73 6.76 -8.39 11.70
C ARG A 73 6.67 -9.52 10.69
N GLY A 74 7.81 -10.01 10.19
CA GLY A 74 7.84 -10.87 9.02
C GLY A 74 7.49 -10.12 7.74
N ALA A 75 7.30 -10.84 6.65
CA ALA A 75 6.74 -10.26 5.44
C ALA A 75 5.32 -9.75 5.74
N SER A 76 5.05 -8.49 5.40
CA SER A 76 3.74 -7.87 5.68
C SER A 76 3.61 -6.50 5.01
N PRO A 77 2.40 -5.92 4.97
CA PRO A 77 2.18 -4.53 4.58
C PRO A 77 3.06 -3.57 5.35
N HIS A 78 3.76 -2.69 4.62
CA HIS A 78 4.72 -1.74 5.18
C HIS A 78 4.14 -0.31 5.23
N HIS A 79 3.64 0.19 4.09
CA HIS A 79 3.11 1.54 4.04
C HIS A 79 2.04 1.74 2.96
N PHE A 80 1.19 2.76 3.17
CA PHE A 80 0.43 3.39 2.10
C PHE A 80 1.23 4.51 1.50
N ASN A 81 1.22 4.65 0.17
CA ASN A 81 1.72 5.84 -0.50
C ASN A 81 0.56 6.67 -1.06
N PHE A 82 0.62 7.98 -0.83
CA PHE A 82 -0.28 8.96 -1.42
C PHE A 82 0.52 9.98 -2.23
N ILE A 83 0.23 10.05 -3.52
CA ILE A 83 0.78 11.11 -4.38
C ILE A 83 -0.06 12.37 -4.21
N VAL A 84 0.63 13.48 -3.93
CA VAL A 84 0.05 14.79 -3.69
C VAL A 84 0.57 15.80 -4.73
N THR A 85 -0.26 16.77 -5.09
CA THR A 85 0.16 17.83 -6.02
C THR A 85 0.99 18.95 -5.36
N ASP A 86 0.88 19.08 -4.03
CA ASP A 86 1.60 20.08 -3.23
C ASP A 86 1.94 19.46 -1.87
N ILE A 87 3.20 19.04 -1.72
CA ILE A 87 3.65 18.37 -0.49
C ILE A 87 3.76 19.35 0.67
N GLU A 88 4.15 20.60 0.43
CA GLU A 88 4.31 21.58 1.50
C GLU A 88 2.95 21.94 2.13
N ALA A 89 1.93 22.14 1.30
CA ALA A 89 0.56 22.33 1.77
C ALA A 89 0.02 21.09 2.49
N THR A 90 0.36 19.88 2.00
CA THR A 90 0.00 18.63 2.66
C THR A 90 0.66 18.51 4.03
N LEU A 91 1.95 18.81 4.16
CA LEU A 91 2.66 18.81 5.43
C LEU A 91 2.08 19.82 6.43
N ALA A 92 1.63 21.00 5.96
CA ALA A 92 0.94 21.96 6.80
C ALA A 92 -0.39 21.41 7.36
N ARG A 93 -1.18 20.70 6.53
CA ARG A 93 -2.43 20.02 6.98
C ARG A 93 -2.14 18.90 7.99
N ILE A 94 -1.10 18.11 7.77
CA ILE A 94 -0.66 17.06 8.71
C ILE A 94 -0.35 17.67 10.07
N ARG A 95 0.46 18.76 10.10
CA ARG A 95 0.82 19.45 11.34
C ARG A 95 -0.38 20.08 12.03
N ALA A 96 -1.36 20.57 11.28
CA ALA A 96 -2.60 21.12 11.83
C ALA A 96 -3.43 20.06 12.60
N LEU A 97 -3.26 18.76 12.29
CA LEU A 97 -3.82 17.65 13.08
C LEU A 97 -2.96 17.27 14.31
N GLY A 98 -1.86 17.98 14.58
CA GLY A 98 -0.94 17.65 15.67
C GLY A 98 0.01 16.50 15.36
N ILE A 99 0.12 16.09 14.08
CA ILE A 99 1.02 15.02 13.63
C ILE A 99 2.31 15.65 13.10
N GLU A 100 3.47 15.25 13.63
CA GLU A 100 4.76 15.67 13.09
C GLU A 100 5.27 14.62 12.09
N PRO A 101 5.44 15.00 10.82
CA PRO A 101 6.02 14.14 9.79
C PRO A 101 7.48 13.81 10.09
N VAL A 102 7.92 12.63 9.72
CA VAL A 102 9.30 12.15 9.87
C VAL A 102 9.96 11.96 8.50
N GLN A 103 11.29 11.95 8.46
CA GLN A 103 12.07 11.73 7.23
C GLN A 103 11.63 12.63 6.06
N VAL A 104 11.40 13.92 6.36
CA VAL A 104 10.98 14.90 5.36
C VAL A 104 12.15 15.19 4.41
N ASN A 105 11.98 14.85 3.12
CA ASN A 105 12.95 15.10 2.06
C ASN A 105 12.28 15.92 0.94
N LEU A 106 12.61 17.21 0.86
CA LEU A 106 12.10 18.13 -0.15
C LEU A 106 13.16 18.57 -1.15
N ALA A 107 14.40 18.06 -1.02
CA ALA A 107 15.54 18.51 -1.82
C ALA A 107 15.55 17.93 -3.24
N ASN A 108 14.97 16.74 -3.44
CA ASN A 108 14.91 16.13 -4.76
C ASN A 108 13.75 16.74 -5.58
N PRO A 109 14.04 17.43 -6.72
CA PRO A 109 12.98 18.07 -7.51
C PRO A 109 12.05 17.08 -8.21
N TYR A 110 12.46 15.83 -8.38
CA TYR A 110 11.69 14.80 -9.06
C TYR A 110 10.86 13.91 -8.11
N TRP A 111 11.29 13.84 -6.84
CA TRP A 111 10.62 13.06 -5.81
C TRP A 111 10.81 13.72 -4.45
N LYS A 112 9.78 14.38 -3.97
CA LYS A 112 9.71 14.91 -2.61
C LYS A 112 8.84 13.98 -1.78
N GLU A 113 9.22 13.73 -0.53
CA GLU A 113 8.48 12.80 0.32
C GLU A 113 8.56 13.14 1.79
N ALA A 114 7.61 12.64 2.54
CA ALA A 114 7.61 12.60 3.99
C ALA A 114 6.78 11.42 4.49
N PHE A 115 7.03 11.01 5.73
CA PHE A 115 6.37 9.85 6.29
C PHE A 115 5.63 10.21 7.58
N LEU A 116 4.50 9.53 7.83
CA LEU A 116 3.84 9.52 9.13
C LEU A 116 4.18 8.22 9.85
N HIS A 117 4.62 8.36 11.09
CA HIS A 117 4.94 7.20 11.91
C HIS A 117 3.67 6.39 12.25
N PRO A 118 3.71 5.04 12.29
CA PRO A 118 2.52 4.21 12.55
C PRO A 118 1.71 4.59 13.80
N ARG A 119 2.35 5.11 14.84
CA ARG A 119 1.65 5.57 16.06
C ARG A 119 0.71 6.76 15.82
N SER A 120 1.05 7.60 14.85
CA SER A 120 0.24 8.77 14.47
C SER A 120 -0.61 8.51 13.23
N ALA A 121 -0.37 7.39 12.54
CA ALA A 121 -1.04 7.00 11.30
C ALA A 121 -1.84 5.69 11.46
N HIS A 122 -2.29 5.42 12.69
CA HIS A 122 -3.19 4.30 13.01
C HIS A 122 -2.65 2.93 12.57
N GLY A 123 -1.35 2.65 12.87
CA GLY A 123 -0.76 1.32 12.80
C GLY A 123 0.01 0.98 11.52
N ILE A 124 -0.04 1.81 10.51
CA ILE A 124 0.73 1.65 9.27
C ILE A 124 1.53 2.93 8.98
N VAL A 125 2.67 2.81 8.30
CA VAL A 125 3.36 4.00 7.79
C VAL A 125 2.51 4.61 6.67
N ILE A 126 2.37 5.94 6.66
CA ILE A 126 1.81 6.66 5.51
C ILE A 126 2.94 7.50 4.91
N GLN A 127 3.23 7.26 3.64
CA GLN A 127 4.11 8.08 2.82
C GLN A 127 3.27 9.07 2.02
N VAL A 128 3.59 10.34 2.09
CA VAL A 128 3.08 11.36 1.17
C VAL A 128 4.21 11.77 0.26
N ALA A 129 3.97 11.73 -1.05
CA ALA A 129 5.00 12.05 -2.03
C ALA A 129 4.48 12.97 -3.12
N GLN A 130 5.35 13.87 -3.59
CA GLN A 130 5.10 14.70 -4.77
C GLN A 130 6.08 14.28 -5.85
N GLN A 131 5.55 13.78 -6.96
CA GLN A 131 6.31 13.23 -8.06
C GLN A 131 6.28 14.15 -9.28
N ALA A 132 7.44 14.37 -9.90
CA ALA A 132 7.57 15.06 -11.18
C ALA A 132 8.09 14.10 -12.24
N GLY A 133 7.16 13.48 -12.98
CA GLY A 133 7.48 12.48 -14.01
C GLY A 133 7.50 11.04 -13.48
N SER A 134 7.44 10.09 -14.41
CA SER A 134 7.50 8.64 -14.12
C SER A 134 8.38 7.99 -15.17
N PRO A 135 9.68 7.79 -14.92
CA PRO A 135 10.52 7.05 -15.84
C PRO A 135 10.04 5.60 -15.91
N ARG A 136 9.85 5.07 -17.11
CA ARG A 136 9.60 3.64 -17.29
C ARG A 136 10.93 2.91 -17.26
N VAL A 137 11.04 1.91 -16.39
CA VAL A 137 12.19 1.00 -16.29
C VAL A 137 11.74 -0.38 -16.79
N ALA A 138 12.64 -1.10 -17.46
CA ALA A 138 12.34 -2.44 -17.93
C ALA A 138 12.02 -3.39 -16.78
N ALA A 139 11.07 -4.29 -17.01
CA ALA A 139 10.73 -5.33 -16.05
C ALA A 139 11.93 -6.26 -15.78
N PRO A 140 12.11 -6.72 -14.54
CA PRO A 140 13.09 -7.78 -14.27
C PRO A 140 12.68 -9.08 -14.99
N GLY A 141 13.67 -9.85 -15.47
CA GLY A 141 13.42 -11.09 -16.20
C GLY A 141 12.82 -12.24 -15.39
N GLU A 142 12.69 -12.07 -14.08
CA GLU A 142 12.14 -13.07 -13.15
C GLU A 142 10.62 -12.91 -12.92
N LEU A 143 10.02 -11.87 -13.48
CA LEU A 143 8.56 -11.71 -13.40
C LEU A 143 7.86 -12.82 -14.17
N PRO A 144 6.86 -13.49 -13.56
CA PRO A 144 6.04 -14.47 -14.27
C PRO A 144 5.23 -13.77 -15.38
N GLU A 145 4.86 -14.52 -16.40
CA GLU A 145 3.87 -14.05 -17.37
C GLU A 145 2.58 -13.69 -16.62
N PRO A 146 2.04 -12.49 -16.82
CA PRO A 146 0.85 -12.06 -16.10
C PRO A 146 -0.37 -12.90 -16.50
N GLY A 147 -1.12 -13.33 -15.50
CA GLY A 147 -2.46 -13.87 -15.70
C GLY A 147 -3.47 -12.78 -16.13
N PRO A 148 -4.76 -13.12 -16.25
CA PRO A 148 -5.80 -12.12 -16.45
C PRO A 148 -5.81 -11.07 -15.34
N SER A 149 -5.76 -9.79 -15.69
CA SER A 149 -5.64 -8.69 -14.73
C SER A 149 -6.90 -8.57 -13.87
N ALA A 150 -6.71 -8.61 -12.54
CA ALA A 150 -7.77 -8.37 -11.59
C ALA A 150 -7.98 -6.87 -11.31
N LEU A 151 -9.08 -6.55 -10.65
CA LEU A 151 -9.34 -5.24 -10.04
C LEU A 151 -8.86 -5.32 -8.59
N PHE A 152 -8.03 -4.41 -8.14
CA PHE A 152 -7.68 -4.25 -6.73
C PHE A 152 -8.70 -3.29 -6.11
N ASP A 153 -9.79 -3.81 -5.60
CA ASP A 153 -10.99 -3.03 -5.30
C ASP A 153 -11.17 -2.65 -3.83
N LEU A 154 -10.48 -3.31 -2.89
CA LEU A 154 -10.60 -2.96 -1.48
C LEU A 154 -9.32 -3.23 -0.69
N ILE A 155 -8.98 -2.29 0.19
CA ILE A 155 -8.05 -2.48 1.30
C ILE A 155 -8.83 -2.32 2.61
N GLU A 156 -8.83 -3.34 3.47
CA GLU A 156 -9.36 -3.22 4.82
C GLU A 156 -8.21 -2.93 5.81
N HIS A 157 -8.34 -1.82 6.53
CA HIS A 157 -7.41 -1.41 7.56
C HIS A 157 -8.14 -1.29 8.89
N ARG A 158 -7.76 -2.09 9.87
CA ARG A 158 -8.36 -2.11 11.20
C ARG A 158 -7.68 -1.08 12.08
N VAL A 159 -8.47 -0.31 12.83
CA VAL A 159 -8.01 0.83 13.63
C VAL A 159 -8.68 0.85 14.99
N GLY A 160 -7.91 1.21 16.03
CA GLY A 160 -8.44 1.37 17.38
C GLY A 160 -9.20 2.68 17.58
N ASP A 161 -8.86 3.72 16.81
CA ASP A 161 -9.53 5.02 16.80
C ASP A 161 -10.08 5.31 15.39
N LEU A 162 -11.32 4.87 15.14
CA LEU A 162 -11.97 5.05 13.84
C LEU A 162 -12.19 6.52 13.51
N SER A 163 -12.56 7.34 14.49
CA SER A 163 -12.81 8.77 14.28
C SER A 163 -11.53 9.51 13.88
N GLY A 164 -10.45 9.29 14.62
CA GLY A 164 -9.13 9.89 14.32
C GLY A 164 -8.58 9.42 12.98
N ALA A 165 -8.70 8.12 12.68
CA ALA A 165 -8.28 7.58 11.38
C ALA A 165 -9.11 8.18 10.24
N THR A 166 -10.42 8.19 10.35
CA THR A 166 -11.32 8.79 9.34
C THR A 166 -10.98 10.26 9.11
N ARG A 167 -10.69 10.99 10.18
CA ARG A 167 -10.28 12.39 10.10
C ARG A 167 -8.97 12.57 9.31
N LEU A 168 -7.93 11.78 9.61
CA LEU A 168 -6.65 11.81 8.90
C LEU A 168 -6.85 11.53 7.40
N PHE A 169 -7.55 10.44 7.08
CA PHE A 169 -7.76 10.02 5.69
C PHE A 169 -8.64 11.00 4.89
N ARG A 170 -9.58 11.70 5.53
CA ARG A 170 -10.42 12.72 4.87
C ARG A 170 -9.78 14.09 4.81
N GLU A 171 -9.32 14.62 5.94
CA GLU A 171 -8.89 16.01 6.02
C GLU A 171 -7.47 16.25 5.47
N VAL A 172 -6.62 15.23 5.46
CA VAL A 172 -5.24 15.33 4.94
C VAL A 172 -5.10 14.64 3.60
N LEU A 173 -5.64 13.41 3.50
CA LEU A 173 -5.42 12.55 2.34
C LEU A 173 -6.57 12.63 1.31
N ASP A 174 -7.50 13.58 1.47
CA ASP A 174 -8.63 13.87 0.56
C ASP A 174 -9.51 12.65 0.22
N GLY A 175 -9.56 11.65 1.11
CA GLY A 175 -10.46 10.51 0.98
C GLY A 175 -11.92 10.94 1.05
N ARG A 176 -12.70 10.62 0.01
CA ARG A 176 -14.14 10.89 0.00
C ARG A 176 -14.87 9.78 0.75
N LEU A 177 -15.62 10.15 1.79
CA LEU A 177 -16.43 9.19 2.55
C LEU A 177 -17.60 8.72 1.68
N GLU A 178 -17.66 7.41 1.41
CA GLU A 178 -18.74 6.76 0.67
C GLU A 178 -19.85 6.27 1.60
N SER A 179 -19.44 5.64 2.70
CA SER A 179 -20.32 5.11 3.72
C SER A 179 -19.61 5.08 5.07
N GLY A 180 -20.35 5.04 6.16
CA GLY A 180 -19.78 4.88 7.49
C GLY A 180 -20.83 4.81 8.58
N ASP A 181 -20.47 4.13 9.68
CA ASP A 181 -21.22 4.00 10.92
C ASP A 181 -20.25 4.04 12.10
N ASP A 182 -20.67 3.55 13.27
CA ASP A 182 -19.86 3.54 14.50
C ASP A 182 -18.71 2.50 14.44
N ASP A 183 -18.78 1.52 13.53
CA ASP A 183 -17.84 0.39 13.44
C ASP A 183 -16.95 0.42 12.20
N ALA A 184 -17.34 1.13 11.14
CA ALA A 184 -16.56 1.19 9.90
C ALA A 184 -16.75 2.50 9.12
N ALA A 185 -15.78 2.84 8.28
CA ALA A 185 -15.85 3.94 7.31
C ALA A 185 -15.19 3.52 6.00
N GLU A 186 -15.88 3.72 4.87
CA GLU A 186 -15.31 3.50 3.54
C GLU A 186 -14.93 4.83 2.90
N LEU A 187 -13.68 4.90 2.45
CA LEU A 187 -13.11 6.09 1.84
C LEU A 187 -12.60 5.76 0.43
N ALA A 188 -12.94 6.63 -0.51
CA ALA A 188 -12.62 6.47 -1.93
C ALA A 188 -11.68 7.56 -2.44
N TRP A 189 -10.81 7.17 -3.38
CA TRP A 189 -9.98 8.03 -4.19
C TRP A 189 -10.25 7.81 -5.68
N PRO A 190 -9.85 8.74 -6.56
CA PRO A 190 -10.00 8.56 -8.00
C PRO A 190 -9.39 7.25 -8.51
N GLY A 191 -10.03 6.61 -9.50
CA GLY A 191 -9.57 5.36 -10.09
C GLY A 191 -10.07 4.10 -9.37
N GLY A 192 -11.18 4.18 -8.63
CA GLY A 192 -11.79 3.02 -7.97
C GLY A 192 -11.01 2.51 -6.76
N LYS A 193 -10.21 3.38 -6.12
CA LYS A 193 -9.35 3.04 -5.00
C LYS A 193 -10.12 3.20 -3.69
N LEU A 194 -10.28 2.11 -2.92
CA LEU A 194 -11.05 2.08 -1.68
C LEU A 194 -10.20 1.62 -0.50
N ILE A 195 -10.33 2.34 0.63
CA ILE A 195 -9.90 1.87 1.94
C ILE A 195 -11.13 1.81 2.85
N ARG A 196 -11.36 0.65 3.43
CA ARG A 196 -12.32 0.46 4.51
C ARG A 196 -11.58 0.47 5.83
N LEU A 197 -11.84 1.46 6.66
CA LEU A 197 -11.41 1.50 8.04
C LEU A 197 -12.41 0.73 8.88
N VAL A 198 -11.95 -0.21 9.72
CA VAL A 198 -12.81 -1.02 10.59
C VAL A 198 -12.32 -0.86 12.02
N ARG A 199 -13.24 -0.56 12.93
CA ARG A 199 -12.92 -0.43 14.35
C ARG A 199 -12.56 -1.79 14.95
N GLU A 200 -11.43 -1.84 15.63
CA GLU A 200 -10.99 -2.99 16.42
C GLU A 200 -10.10 -2.51 17.56
N ASP A 201 -10.47 -2.83 18.79
CA ASP A 201 -9.75 -2.39 19.99
C ASP A 201 -8.49 -3.25 20.23
N GLY A 202 -7.52 -2.69 20.93
CA GLY A 202 -6.33 -3.44 21.39
C GLY A 202 -5.26 -3.71 20.33
N LEU A 203 -5.35 -3.08 19.17
CA LEU A 203 -4.38 -3.28 18.07
C LEU A 203 -3.00 -2.68 18.36
N PRO A 204 -1.90 -3.33 17.92
CA PRO A 204 -0.57 -2.76 17.99
C PRO A 204 -0.48 -1.44 17.23
N LEU A 205 0.19 -0.43 17.82
CA LEU A 205 0.38 0.89 17.21
C LEU A 205 -0.93 1.57 16.77
N GLY A 206 -2.08 1.15 17.33
CA GLY A 206 -3.39 1.72 17.00
C GLY A 206 -4.04 1.22 15.72
N GLY A 207 -3.46 0.23 15.03
CA GLY A 207 -4.03 -0.32 13.81
C GLY A 207 -3.27 -1.51 13.23
N SER A 208 -3.88 -2.20 12.28
CA SER A 208 -3.32 -3.32 11.55
C SER A 208 -3.92 -3.44 10.17
N LEU A 209 -3.10 -3.62 9.15
CA LEU A 209 -3.53 -3.93 7.79
C LEU A 209 -3.11 -5.36 7.47
N HIS A 210 -4.06 -6.18 7.02
CA HIS A 210 -3.78 -7.54 6.60
C HIS A 210 -4.81 -8.13 5.63
N HIS A 211 -5.82 -7.34 5.21
CA HIS A 211 -6.87 -7.82 4.30
C HIS A 211 -6.96 -6.92 3.06
N VAL A 212 -6.94 -7.55 1.90
CA VAL A 212 -7.12 -6.92 0.59
C VAL A 212 -8.06 -7.77 -0.26
N ARG A 213 -8.85 -7.13 -1.12
CA ARG A 213 -9.77 -7.83 -2.01
C ARG A 213 -9.45 -7.52 -3.48
N PHE A 214 -9.50 -8.58 -4.26
CA PHE A 214 -9.37 -8.54 -5.71
C PHE A 214 -10.58 -9.18 -6.38
N THR A 215 -11.08 -8.56 -7.44
CA THR A 215 -12.23 -9.05 -8.23
C THR A 215 -11.81 -9.23 -9.68
N ARG A 216 -12.33 -10.23 -10.37
CA ARG A 216 -12.21 -10.38 -11.83
C ARG A 216 -13.49 -9.97 -12.50
N ALA A 217 -13.39 -9.14 -13.55
CA ALA A 217 -14.52 -8.72 -14.35
C ALA A 217 -14.99 -9.79 -15.37
N ASP A 218 -14.08 -10.68 -15.77
CA ASP A 218 -14.25 -11.71 -16.79
C ASP A 218 -14.66 -13.09 -16.24
N GLY A 219 -14.95 -13.19 -14.95
CA GLY A 219 -15.38 -14.42 -14.31
C GLY A 219 -14.77 -14.65 -12.92
N ALA A 220 -15.05 -15.80 -12.34
CA ALA A 220 -14.54 -16.15 -11.02
C ALA A 220 -13.11 -16.70 -11.11
N PHE A 221 -12.33 -16.43 -10.08
CA PHE A 221 -11.05 -17.13 -9.86
C PHE A 221 -11.29 -18.64 -9.72
N SER A 222 -10.45 -19.44 -10.38
CA SER A 222 -10.51 -20.89 -10.24
C SER A 222 -10.21 -21.33 -8.80
N THR A 223 -10.61 -22.55 -8.44
CA THR A 223 -10.24 -23.13 -7.13
C THR A 223 -8.73 -23.15 -6.94
N HIS A 224 -7.98 -23.49 -7.98
CA HIS A 224 -6.52 -23.51 -7.95
C HIS A 224 -5.94 -22.10 -7.70
N ASP A 225 -6.47 -21.04 -8.35
CA ASP A 225 -6.05 -19.66 -8.11
C ASP A 225 -6.29 -19.25 -6.66
N LYS A 226 -7.46 -19.61 -6.11
CA LYS A 226 -7.82 -19.29 -4.72
C LYS A 226 -6.90 -19.97 -3.70
N GLU A 227 -6.62 -21.26 -3.90
CA GLU A 227 -5.70 -22.02 -3.04
C GLU A 227 -4.28 -21.44 -3.12
N ARG A 228 -3.79 -21.19 -4.33
CA ARG A 228 -2.45 -20.63 -4.56
C ARG A 228 -2.33 -19.23 -3.97
N ALA A 229 -3.30 -18.35 -4.23
CA ALA A 229 -3.32 -17.00 -3.67
C ALA A 229 -3.33 -17.02 -2.14
N GLY A 230 -4.14 -17.87 -1.51
CA GLY A 230 -4.19 -17.99 -0.06
C GLY A 230 -2.85 -18.43 0.55
N LEU A 231 -2.16 -19.38 -0.10
CA LEU A 231 -0.84 -19.83 0.35
C LEU A 231 0.23 -18.71 0.25
N LEU A 232 0.29 -18.03 -0.90
CA LEU A 232 1.24 -16.96 -1.17
C LEU A 232 0.97 -15.73 -0.29
N ALA A 233 -0.31 -15.33 -0.17
CA ALA A 233 -0.73 -14.23 0.68
C ALA A 233 -0.32 -14.44 2.14
N LYS A 234 -0.50 -15.65 2.67
CA LYS A 234 -0.07 -16.00 4.03
C LYS A 234 1.44 -15.81 4.25
N ARG A 235 2.26 -16.13 3.24
CA ARG A 235 3.72 -15.90 3.29
C ARG A 235 4.08 -14.42 3.26
N LEU A 236 3.21 -13.58 2.70
CA LEU A 236 3.34 -12.13 2.63
C LEU A 236 2.65 -11.41 3.79
N GLY A 237 2.16 -12.14 4.80
CA GLY A 237 1.47 -11.58 5.96
C GLY A 237 0.14 -10.90 5.61
N LEU A 238 -0.53 -11.39 4.55
CA LEU A 238 -1.79 -10.86 4.04
C LEU A 238 -2.90 -11.92 4.08
N THR A 239 -4.13 -11.44 4.18
CA THR A 239 -5.33 -12.16 3.76
C THR A 239 -5.80 -11.58 2.43
N VAL A 240 -5.95 -12.41 1.43
CA VAL A 240 -6.45 -12.01 0.11
C VAL A 240 -7.82 -12.64 -0.12
N GLU A 241 -8.82 -11.79 -0.29
CA GLU A 241 -10.15 -12.19 -0.74
C GLU A 241 -10.21 -12.12 -2.25
N LEU A 242 -10.61 -13.21 -2.89
CA LEU A 242 -10.82 -13.32 -4.32
C LEU A 242 -12.30 -13.45 -4.62
N ALA A 243 -12.91 -12.36 -5.09
CA ALA A 243 -14.31 -12.29 -5.42
C ALA A 243 -14.56 -12.49 -6.93
N GLY A 244 -15.75 -13.00 -7.27
CA GLY A 244 -16.29 -12.93 -8.62
C GLY A 244 -17.06 -11.62 -8.83
N PRO A 245 -17.52 -11.37 -10.08
CA PRO A 245 -18.34 -10.20 -10.38
C PRO A 245 -19.69 -10.25 -9.68
#